data_759fa03e138ca72209ec82000d82e099
#
_entry.id   759fa03e138ca72209ec82000d82e099
#
_cell.length_a   1.000
_cell.length_b   1.000
_cell.length_c   1.000
_cell.angle_alpha   90.00
_cell.angle_beta   90.00
_cell.angle_gamma   90.00
#
_symmetry.space_group_name_H-M   'P 1'
#
loop_
_entity.id
_entity.type
_entity.pdbx_description
1 polymer ?
#
loop_
_entity_poly.entity_id
_entity_poly.type
_entity_poly.pdbx_seq_one_letter_code
_entity_poly.pdbx_strand_id
1 'polypeptide(L)'
;MKITVLGGSGFIGSHVADELSKRGNKVTIFDKKKSKWLRKDQKILIGDIFNYKALAKVIRGSQIVYNFAALADLDMAMQKPLIFARTNILGTVQALNLCRKYKIKRFIHASSIYADSNQGGFYSCSKRASDDYVEEFYKSYKLNYTILRYGSVYGSRSDKSNGVRKILDKAIWGKKP
;
A
#
# COMPACT_ATOMS: atom_id res chain seq x y z
N MET A 1 -13.90 11.05 -9.42
CA MET A 1 -14.07 10.78 -7.96
C MET A 1 -12.92 11.40 -7.17
N LYS A 2 -13.06 11.60 -5.85
CA LYS A 2 -11.95 11.93 -4.97
C LYS A 2 -11.37 10.63 -4.40
N ILE A 3 -10.09 10.40 -4.60
CA ILE A 3 -9.41 9.15 -4.23
C ILE A 3 -8.14 9.46 -3.45
N THR A 4 -7.93 8.76 -2.35
CA THR A 4 -6.66 8.80 -1.60
C THR A 4 -5.86 7.52 -1.85
N VAL A 5 -4.56 7.68 -2.11
CA VAL A 5 -3.60 6.58 -2.28
C VAL A 5 -2.56 6.67 -1.17
N LEU A 6 -2.69 5.82 -0.17
CA LEU A 6 -1.73 5.64 0.91
C LEU A 6 -0.56 4.82 0.38
N GLY A 7 0.69 5.24 0.60
CA GLY A 7 1.87 4.62 -0.02
C GLY A 7 2.03 4.94 -1.51
N GLY A 8 1.42 6.05 -1.97
CA GLY A 8 1.39 6.41 -3.38
C GLY A 8 2.72 6.93 -3.96
N SER A 9 3.76 7.09 -3.15
CA SER A 9 5.12 7.39 -3.63
C SER A 9 5.94 6.12 -3.91
N GLY A 10 5.44 4.95 -3.51
CA GLY A 10 6.06 3.64 -3.75
C GLY A 10 5.87 3.15 -5.18
N PHE A 11 6.44 1.97 -5.47
CA PHE A 11 6.41 1.36 -6.80
C PHE A 11 4.98 1.20 -7.33
N ILE A 12 4.19 0.31 -6.75
CA ILE A 12 2.82 0.02 -7.22
C ILE A 12 1.91 1.24 -7.03
N GLY A 13 1.98 1.86 -5.84
CA GLY A 13 1.11 3.00 -5.51
C GLY A 13 1.25 4.18 -6.47
N SER A 14 2.46 4.48 -6.97
CA SER A 14 2.68 5.56 -7.93
C SER A 14 2.09 5.28 -9.32
N HIS A 15 2.16 4.02 -9.78
CA HIS A 15 1.51 3.62 -11.04
C HIS A 15 -0.01 3.70 -10.92
N VAL A 16 -0.57 3.23 -9.80
CA VAL A 16 -2.02 3.31 -9.56
C VAL A 16 -2.48 4.75 -9.46
N ALA A 17 -1.74 5.61 -8.74
CA ALA A 17 -2.05 7.04 -8.65
C ALA A 17 -2.08 7.70 -10.04
N ASP A 18 -1.10 7.39 -10.90
CA ASP A 18 -1.05 7.92 -12.27
C ASP A 18 -2.24 7.46 -13.10
N GLU A 19 -2.56 6.18 -13.07
CA GLU A 19 -3.67 5.63 -13.85
C GLU A 19 -5.02 6.18 -13.40
N LEU A 20 -5.21 6.32 -12.09
CA LEU A 20 -6.41 6.94 -11.54
C LEU A 20 -6.56 8.41 -11.98
N SER A 21 -5.46 9.16 -12.01
CA SER A 21 -5.46 10.55 -12.47
C SER A 21 -5.77 10.65 -13.96
N LYS A 22 -5.15 9.79 -14.80
CA LYS A 22 -5.45 9.72 -16.25
C LYS A 22 -6.92 9.46 -16.52
N ARG A 23 -7.60 8.71 -15.67
CA ARG A 23 -9.05 8.45 -15.72
C ARG A 23 -9.90 9.59 -15.16
N GLY A 24 -9.34 10.77 -14.95
CA GLY A 24 -10.07 11.97 -14.52
C GLY A 24 -10.43 12.01 -13.04
N ASN A 25 -9.80 11.20 -12.19
CA ASN A 25 -10.02 11.24 -10.75
C ASN A 25 -9.16 12.31 -10.09
N LYS A 26 -9.68 12.93 -9.02
CA LYS A 26 -8.91 13.83 -8.14
C LYS A 26 -8.13 12.97 -7.13
N VAL A 27 -6.85 12.75 -7.39
CA VAL A 27 -5.99 11.87 -6.58
C VAL A 27 -5.20 12.66 -5.56
N THR A 28 -5.23 12.20 -4.30
CA THR A 28 -4.35 12.66 -3.23
C THR A 28 -3.46 11.51 -2.79
N ILE A 29 -2.15 11.69 -2.87
CA ILE A 29 -1.14 10.77 -2.38
C ILE A 29 -0.84 11.09 -0.92
N PHE A 30 -0.71 10.06 -0.08
CA PHE A 30 -0.19 10.17 1.27
C PHE A 30 0.97 9.19 1.46
N ASP A 31 2.13 9.70 1.81
CA ASP A 31 3.35 8.88 1.94
C ASP A 31 4.34 9.56 2.90
N LYS A 32 5.26 8.78 3.46
CA LYS A 32 6.39 9.30 4.24
C LYS A 32 7.40 10.09 3.41
N LYS A 33 7.46 9.82 2.11
CA LYS A 33 8.42 10.40 1.17
C LYS A 33 7.70 11.14 0.05
N LYS A 34 8.33 12.20 -0.47
CA LYS A 34 7.87 12.87 -1.68
C LYS A 34 7.96 11.91 -2.86
N SER A 35 6.92 11.86 -3.68
CA SER A 35 6.93 11.07 -4.90
C SER A 35 7.86 11.69 -5.95
N LYS A 36 8.73 10.87 -6.54
CA LYS A 36 9.56 11.25 -7.70
C LYS A 36 8.75 11.35 -8.99
N TRP A 37 7.54 10.78 -8.98
CA TRP A 37 6.65 10.65 -10.14
C TRP A 37 5.34 11.44 -9.99
N LEU A 38 5.36 12.43 -9.07
CA LEU A 38 4.16 13.25 -8.82
C LEU A 38 3.77 14.02 -10.07
N ARG A 39 2.56 13.80 -10.55
CA ARG A 39 1.97 14.53 -11.69
C ARG A 39 1.41 15.88 -11.22
N LYS A 40 1.30 16.83 -12.16
CA LYS A 40 0.76 18.19 -11.90
C LYS A 40 -0.71 18.17 -11.45
N ASP A 41 -1.48 17.15 -11.87
CA ASP A 41 -2.89 16.95 -11.56
C ASP A 41 -3.14 16.17 -10.25
N GLN A 42 -2.07 15.77 -9.54
CA GLN A 42 -2.12 15.08 -8.25
C GLN A 42 -1.77 16.01 -7.09
N LYS A 43 -2.34 15.69 -5.92
CA LYS A 43 -1.93 16.30 -4.65
C LYS A 43 -1.12 15.30 -3.83
N ILE A 44 -0.19 15.78 -3.02
CA ILE A 44 0.55 14.96 -2.06
C ILE A 44 0.55 15.63 -0.69
N LEU A 45 0.31 14.83 0.34
CA LEU A 45 0.59 15.18 1.72
C LEU A 45 1.64 14.20 2.26
N ILE A 46 2.75 14.73 2.73
CA ILE A 46 3.82 13.92 3.34
C ILE A 46 3.47 13.70 4.81
N GLY A 47 3.50 12.44 5.23
CA GLY A 47 3.20 12.07 6.61
C GLY A 47 3.36 10.58 6.88
N ASP A 48 3.45 10.26 8.16
CA ASP A 48 3.45 8.88 8.64
C ASP A 48 2.01 8.38 8.80
N ILE A 49 1.76 7.12 8.45
CA ILE A 49 0.44 6.47 8.62
C ILE A 49 -0.03 6.52 10.09
N PHE A 50 0.90 6.64 11.04
CA PHE A 50 0.60 6.81 12.46
C PHE A 50 0.31 8.24 12.89
N ASN A 51 0.53 9.24 12.02
CA ASN A 51 0.05 10.57 12.28
C ASN A 51 -1.45 10.66 11.99
N TYR A 52 -2.25 10.40 13.04
CA TYR A 52 -3.71 10.37 12.94
C TYR A 52 -4.30 11.63 12.29
N LYS A 53 -3.82 12.82 12.70
CA LYS A 53 -4.34 14.10 12.18
C LYS A 53 -4.06 14.24 10.69
N ALA A 54 -2.83 13.94 10.25
CA ALA A 54 -2.43 14.01 8.85
C ALA A 54 -3.17 12.98 7.99
N LEU A 55 -3.28 11.72 8.48
CA LEU A 55 -4.01 10.66 7.79
C LEU A 55 -5.50 10.99 7.69
N ALA A 56 -6.11 11.49 8.76
CA ALA A 56 -7.50 11.93 8.75
C ALA A 56 -7.76 13.04 7.72
N LYS A 57 -6.83 13.99 7.57
CA LYS A 57 -6.93 15.09 6.60
C LYS A 57 -7.06 14.59 5.16
N VAL A 58 -6.32 13.54 4.77
CA VAL A 58 -6.35 13.01 3.40
C VAL A 58 -7.50 12.04 3.18
N ILE A 59 -7.92 11.29 4.20
CA ILE A 59 -9.04 10.35 4.07
C ILE A 59 -10.37 11.10 4.07
N ARG A 60 -10.50 12.18 4.85
CA ARG A 60 -11.74 12.97 4.93
C ARG A 60 -12.16 13.49 3.55
N GLY A 61 -13.37 13.14 3.14
CA GLY A 61 -13.96 13.56 1.87
C GLY A 61 -13.48 12.77 0.66
N SER A 62 -12.65 11.74 0.83
CA SER A 62 -12.40 10.75 -0.21
C SER A 62 -13.61 9.83 -0.38
N GLN A 63 -13.78 9.30 -1.58
CA GLN A 63 -14.80 8.30 -1.87
C GLN A 63 -14.20 6.89 -1.81
N ILE A 64 -12.95 6.74 -2.24
CA ILE A 64 -12.21 5.48 -2.26
C ILE A 64 -10.83 5.73 -1.66
N VAL A 65 -10.35 4.78 -0.87
CA VAL A 65 -8.99 4.76 -0.31
C VAL A 65 -8.27 3.51 -0.79
N TYR A 66 -7.13 3.69 -1.45
CA TYR A 66 -6.19 2.62 -1.78
C TYR A 66 -5.10 2.58 -0.72
N ASN A 67 -4.82 1.42 -0.15
CA ASN A 67 -3.77 1.24 0.85
C ASN A 67 -2.62 0.40 0.29
N PHE A 68 -1.57 1.08 -0.16
CA PHE A 68 -0.26 0.52 -0.53
C PHE A 68 0.80 0.81 0.54
N ALA A 69 0.45 1.48 1.62
CA ALA A 69 1.38 1.79 2.70
C ALA A 69 1.73 0.52 3.48
N ALA A 70 2.85 -0.08 3.17
CA ALA A 70 3.33 -1.32 3.78
C ALA A 70 4.85 -1.44 3.65
N LEU A 71 5.42 -2.35 4.43
CA LEU A 71 6.76 -2.90 4.25
C LEU A 71 6.63 -4.27 3.57
N ALA A 72 7.47 -4.56 2.56
CA ALA A 72 7.34 -5.74 1.70
C ALA A 72 8.64 -6.54 1.53
N ASP A 73 9.72 -6.14 2.18
CA ASP A 73 11.01 -6.83 2.12
C ASP A 73 11.02 -8.04 3.07
N LEU A 74 11.18 -9.25 2.53
CA LEU A 74 11.11 -10.50 3.29
C LEU A 74 12.28 -10.64 4.27
N ASP A 75 13.48 -10.27 3.86
CA ASP A 75 14.69 -10.36 4.69
C ASP A 75 14.59 -9.38 5.87
N MET A 76 14.13 -8.17 5.58
CA MET A 76 13.86 -7.18 6.62
C MET A 76 12.74 -7.63 7.57
N ALA A 77 11.75 -8.36 7.11
CA ALA A 77 10.67 -8.87 7.96
C ALA A 77 11.20 -9.84 9.01
N MET A 78 12.13 -10.71 8.63
CA MET A 78 12.78 -11.63 9.56
C MET A 78 13.62 -10.92 10.62
N GLN A 79 14.31 -9.85 10.23
CA GLN A 79 15.19 -9.09 11.15
C GLN A 79 14.40 -8.13 12.06
N LYS A 80 13.28 -7.60 11.59
CA LYS A 80 12.52 -6.53 12.26
C LYS A 80 11.00 -6.79 12.28
N PRO A 81 10.55 -7.92 12.85
CA PRO A 81 9.14 -8.34 12.78
C PRO A 81 8.19 -7.33 13.43
N LEU A 82 8.61 -6.68 14.50
CA LEU A 82 7.80 -5.67 15.19
C LEU A 82 7.45 -4.47 14.30
N ILE A 83 8.40 -4.02 13.45
CA ILE A 83 8.16 -2.91 12.53
C ILE A 83 7.14 -3.32 11.46
N PHE A 84 7.19 -4.58 11.00
CA PHE A 84 6.19 -5.11 10.06
C PHE A 84 4.81 -5.20 10.68
N ALA A 85 4.68 -5.77 11.88
CA ALA A 85 3.42 -5.81 12.61
C ALA A 85 2.85 -4.39 12.80
N ARG A 86 3.68 -3.47 13.27
CA ARG A 86 3.28 -2.07 13.44
C ARG A 86 2.82 -1.44 12.13
N THR A 87 3.64 -1.50 11.07
CA THR A 87 3.33 -0.78 9.83
C THR A 87 2.20 -1.45 9.06
N ASN A 88 2.27 -2.76 8.85
CA ASN A 88 1.34 -3.48 7.98
C ASN A 88 0.01 -3.73 8.67
N ILE A 89 0.00 -4.11 9.96
CA ILE A 89 -1.22 -4.42 10.69
C ILE A 89 -1.81 -3.13 11.29
N LEU A 90 -1.12 -2.52 12.27
CA LEU A 90 -1.68 -1.37 12.99
C LEU A 90 -1.90 -0.17 12.07
N GLY A 91 -1.00 0.08 11.10
CA GLY A 91 -1.19 1.13 10.09
C GLY A 91 -2.45 0.90 9.25
N THR A 92 -2.70 -0.35 8.83
CA THR A 92 -3.92 -0.70 8.09
C THR A 92 -5.17 -0.52 8.96
N VAL A 93 -5.15 -0.98 10.21
CA VAL A 93 -6.28 -0.82 11.14
C VAL A 93 -6.60 0.66 11.39
N GLN A 94 -5.57 1.51 11.53
CA GLN A 94 -5.78 2.94 11.67
C GLN A 94 -6.44 3.56 10.43
N ALA A 95 -6.02 3.17 9.24
CA ALA A 95 -6.64 3.62 7.99
C ALA A 95 -8.09 3.15 7.87
N LEU A 96 -8.38 1.89 8.17
CA LEU A 96 -9.72 1.31 8.20
C LEU A 96 -10.65 2.07 9.17
N ASN A 97 -10.16 2.37 10.37
CA ASN A 97 -10.92 3.10 11.38
C ASN A 97 -11.31 4.50 10.91
N LEU A 98 -10.40 5.19 10.24
CA LEU A 98 -10.69 6.50 9.62
C LEU A 98 -11.65 6.37 8.42
N CYS A 99 -11.50 5.32 7.60
CA CYS A 99 -12.42 5.05 6.49
C CYS A 99 -13.84 4.81 7.00
N ARG A 100 -14.01 4.02 8.05
CA ARG A 100 -15.29 3.85 8.75
C ARG A 100 -15.83 5.18 9.27
N LYS A 101 -15.01 5.94 10.02
CA LYS A 101 -15.39 7.22 10.62
C LYS A 101 -15.90 8.22 9.58
N TYR A 102 -15.25 8.28 8.42
CA TYR A 102 -15.61 9.21 7.33
C TYR A 102 -16.51 8.61 6.27
N LYS A 103 -17.06 7.42 6.50
CA LYS A 103 -18.03 6.74 5.62
C LYS A 103 -17.52 6.61 4.17
N ILE A 104 -16.24 6.15 4.03
CA ILE A 104 -15.63 5.91 2.73
C ILE A 104 -16.39 4.79 2.01
N LYS A 105 -16.64 4.97 0.70
CA LYS A 105 -17.45 4.01 -0.07
C LYS A 105 -16.76 2.66 -0.24
N ARG A 106 -15.41 2.64 -0.38
CA ARG A 106 -14.61 1.42 -0.56
C ARG A 106 -13.17 1.60 -0.10
N PHE A 107 -12.67 0.62 0.61
CA PHE A 107 -11.25 0.48 0.96
C PHE A 107 -10.62 -0.59 0.07
N ILE A 108 -9.55 -0.25 -0.66
CA ILE A 108 -8.82 -1.18 -1.53
C ILE A 108 -7.47 -1.46 -0.88
N HIS A 109 -7.27 -2.72 -0.48
CA HIS A 109 -6.09 -3.16 0.26
C HIS A 109 -5.12 -3.93 -0.63
N ALA A 110 -3.87 -3.48 -0.67
CA ALA A 110 -2.79 -4.21 -1.31
C ALA A 110 -2.28 -5.32 -0.38
N SER A 111 -2.70 -6.54 -0.65
CA SER A 111 -2.23 -7.76 0.00
C SER A 111 -1.18 -8.48 -0.84
N SER A 112 -0.94 -9.76 -0.58
CA SER A 112 0.04 -10.60 -1.25
C SER A 112 -0.46 -12.03 -1.35
N ILE A 113 -0.02 -12.76 -2.38
CA ILE A 113 -0.21 -14.21 -2.46
C ILE A 113 0.39 -14.94 -1.24
N TYR A 114 1.37 -14.35 -0.58
CA TYR A 114 1.93 -14.89 0.67
C TYR A 114 0.92 -14.91 1.82
N ALA A 115 -0.14 -14.10 1.79
CA ALA A 115 -1.14 -14.09 2.85
C ALA A 115 -1.83 -15.46 3.02
N ASP A 116 -2.00 -16.21 1.93
CA ASP A 116 -2.62 -17.54 1.93
C ASP A 116 -1.59 -18.71 1.90
N SER A 117 -0.30 -18.39 2.00
CA SER A 117 0.75 -19.40 1.91
C SER A 117 1.45 -19.59 3.27
N ASN A 118 2.15 -20.74 3.40
CA ASN A 118 3.04 -20.99 4.52
C ASN A 118 4.44 -20.38 4.32
N GLN A 119 4.64 -19.64 3.23
CA GLN A 119 5.89 -18.96 2.89
C GLN A 119 5.81 -17.48 3.25
N GLY A 120 6.96 -16.77 3.27
CA GLY A 120 7.03 -15.34 3.50
C GLY A 120 7.13 -14.91 4.97
N GLY A 121 7.14 -15.86 5.93
CA GLY A 121 7.45 -15.60 7.35
C GLY A 121 6.61 -14.47 7.96
N PHE A 122 7.24 -13.56 8.69
CA PHE A 122 6.56 -12.43 9.35
C PHE A 122 5.88 -11.46 8.38
N TYR A 123 6.34 -11.36 7.14
CA TYR A 123 5.64 -10.60 6.11
C TYR A 123 4.28 -11.23 5.79
N SER A 124 4.24 -12.56 5.55
CA SER A 124 3.01 -13.31 5.35
C SER A 124 2.04 -13.12 6.52
N CYS A 125 2.52 -13.33 7.76
CA CYS A 125 1.72 -13.11 8.97
C CYS A 125 1.10 -11.71 9.01
N SER A 126 1.90 -10.68 8.67
CA SER A 126 1.42 -9.31 8.69
C SER A 126 0.36 -9.02 7.63
N LYS A 127 0.47 -9.65 6.44
CA LYS A 127 -0.51 -9.48 5.36
C LYS A 127 -1.80 -10.25 5.65
N ARG A 128 -1.70 -11.49 6.13
CA ARG A 128 -2.87 -12.28 6.56
C ARG A 128 -3.66 -11.55 7.65
N ALA A 129 -2.99 -11.12 8.72
CA ALA A 129 -3.64 -10.37 9.78
C ALA A 129 -4.30 -9.08 9.27
N SER A 130 -3.67 -8.39 8.30
CA SER A 130 -4.28 -7.19 7.70
C SER A 130 -5.52 -7.52 6.89
N ASP A 131 -5.51 -8.63 6.13
CA ASP A 131 -6.67 -9.11 5.37
C ASP A 131 -7.82 -9.46 6.31
N ASP A 132 -7.55 -10.17 7.42
CA ASP A 132 -8.55 -10.51 8.45
C ASP A 132 -9.22 -9.26 9.04
N TYR A 133 -8.42 -8.22 9.36
CA TYR A 133 -8.97 -6.93 9.79
C TYR A 133 -9.83 -6.25 8.72
N VAL A 134 -9.42 -6.27 7.46
CA VAL A 134 -10.22 -5.69 6.36
C VAL A 134 -11.57 -6.38 6.26
N GLU A 135 -11.59 -7.72 6.30
CA GLU A 135 -12.81 -8.51 6.27
C GLU A 135 -13.70 -8.25 7.48
N GLU A 136 -13.12 -8.17 8.68
CA GLU A 136 -13.86 -7.92 9.90
C GLU A 136 -14.48 -6.51 9.92
N PHE A 137 -13.80 -5.50 9.38
CA PHE A 137 -14.39 -4.17 9.21
C PHE A 137 -15.61 -4.17 8.29
N TYR A 138 -15.66 -5.05 7.29
CA TYR A 138 -16.87 -5.23 6.49
C TYR A 138 -17.98 -5.95 7.28
N LYS A 139 -17.65 -7.04 7.96
CA LYS A 139 -18.63 -7.80 8.77
C LYS A 139 -19.28 -6.90 9.82
N SER A 140 -18.45 -6.20 10.59
CA SER A 140 -18.88 -5.39 11.72
C SER A 140 -19.45 -4.02 11.36
N TYR A 141 -18.91 -3.36 10.33
CA TYR A 141 -19.23 -1.96 10.03
C TYR A 141 -19.71 -1.71 8.60
N LYS A 142 -19.81 -2.76 7.77
CA LYS A 142 -20.23 -2.68 6.36
C LYS A 142 -19.33 -1.76 5.52
N LEU A 143 -18.05 -1.62 5.87
CA LEU A 143 -17.06 -0.93 5.05
C LEU A 143 -16.70 -1.79 3.85
N ASN A 144 -17.25 -1.47 2.67
CA ASN A 144 -16.93 -2.20 1.45
C ASN A 144 -15.44 -2.21 1.17
N TYR A 145 -14.92 -3.35 0.76
CA TYR A 145 -13.50 -3.52 0.48
C TYR A 145 -13.23 -4.26 -0.83
N THR A 146 -11.97 -4.26 -1.22
CA THR A 146 -11.37 -5.15 -2.21
C THR A 146 -9.95 -5.46 -1.74
N ILE A 147 -9.62 -6.74 -1.62
CA ILE A 147 -8.25 -7.20 -1.33
C ILE A 147 -7.60 -7.58 -2.66
N LEU A 148 -6.44 -6.99 -2.97
CA LEU A 148 -5.65 -7.26 -4.15
C LEU A 148 -4.43 -8.08 -3.75
N ARG A 149 -4.42 -9.37 -4.03
CA ARG A 149 -3.31 -10.28 -3.72
C ARG A 149 -2.31 -10.31 -4.85
N TYR A 150 -1.25 -9.53 -4.69
CA TYR A 150 -0.19 -9.42 -5.69
C TYR A 150 0.77 -10.61 -5.59
N GLY A 151 1.16 -11.14 -6.76
CA GLY A 151 2.35 -11.99 -6.93
C GLY A 151 3.62 -11.16 -7.09
N SER A 152 4.58 -11.68 -7.85
CA SER A 152 5.83 -10.96 -8.16
C SER A 152 5.57 -9.87 -9.19
N VAL A 153 5.28 -8.66 -8.73
CA VAL A 153 5.11 -7.49 -9.60
C VAL A 153 6.48 -6.96 -9.99
N TYR A 154 6.68 -6.66 -11.26
CA TYR A 154 7.91 -6.06 -11.80
C TYR A 154 7.60 -4.96 -12.81
N GLY A 155 8.58 -4.14 -13.14
CA GLY A 155 8.42 -3.06 -14.12
C GLY A 155 9.18 -1.80 -13.74
N SER A 156 8.92 -0.72 -14.48
CA SER A 156 9.50 0.60 -14.19
C SER A 156 9.12 1.06 -12.78
N ARG A 157 10.01 1.83 -12.12
CA ARG A 157 9.88 2.32 -10.73
C ARG A 157 10.07 1.25 -9.65
N SER A 158 10.25 -0.05 -9.98
CA SER A 158 10.63 -1.04 -8.98
C SER A 158 11.98 -0.71 -8.38
N ASP A 159 12.15 -0.96 -7.09
CA ASP A 159 13.44 -0.75 -6.44
C ASP A 159 14.44 -1.89 -6.71
N LYS A 160 15.66 -1.71 -6.23
CA LYS A 160 16.74 -2.70 -6.41
C LYS A 160 16.54 -3.99 -5.61
N SER A 161 15.60 -4.03 -4.66
CA SER A 161 15.28 -5.24 -3.90
C SER A 161 14.36 -6.18 -4.69
N ASN A 162 13.68 -5.70 -5.73
CA ASN A 162 12.79 -6.49 -6.56
C ASN A 162 13.54 -7.64 -7.24
N GLY A 163 13.09 -8.88 -6.99
CA GLY A 163 13.78 -10.09 -7.46
C GLY A 163 13.90 -10.17 -8.99
N VAL A 164 12.82 -9.88 -9.71
CA VAL A 164 12.84 -9.89 -11.19
C VAL A 164 13.76 -8.81 -11.72
N ARG A 165 13.75 -7.62 -11.13
CA ARG A 165 14.68 -6.54 -11.49
C ARG A 165 16.13 -6.94 -11.26
N LYS A 166 16.45 -7.59 -10.13
CA LYS A 166 17.80 -8.09 -9.87
C LYS A 166 18.29 -9.04 -10.97
N ILE A 167 17.41 -9.95 -11.43
CA ILE A 167 17.73 -10.89 -12.51
C ILE A 167 17.97 -10.13 -13.83
N LEU A 168 17.08 -9.20 -14.17
CA LEU A 168 17.20 -8.39 -15.40
C LEU A 168 18.48 -7.51 -15.38
N ASP A 169 18.74 -6.82 -14.27
CA ASP A 169 19.95 -5.99 -14.13
C ASP A 169 21.22 -6.84 -14.27
N LYS A 170 21.24 -8.06 -13.72
CA LYS A 170 22.36 -8.99 -13.90
C LYS A 170 22.52 -9.45 -15.36
N ALA A 171 21.43 -9.80 -16.03
CA ALA A 171 21.43 -10.25 -17.42
C ALA A 171 21.93 -9.13 -18.38
N ILE A 172 21.47 -7.90 -18.17
CA ILE A 172 21.84 -6.74 -19.01
C ILE A 172 23.31 -6.32 -18.79
N TRP A 173 23.78 -6.32 -17.55
CA TRP A 173 25.11 -5.82 -17.21
C TRP A 173 26.19 -6.90 -17.12
N GLY A 174 25.92 -8.14 -17.57
CA GLY A 174 26.89 -9.24 -17.65
C GLY A 174 27.45 -9.71 -16.30
N LYS A 175 26.84 -9.35 -15.19
CA LYS A 175 27.23 -9.87 -13.87
C LYS A 175 26.60 -11.23 -13.67
N LYS A 176 27.42 -12.29 -13.59
CA LYS A 176 26.95 -13.64 -13.23
C LYS A 176 26.07 -13.60 -11.97
N PRO A 177 25.05 -14.46 -11.91
CA PRO A 177 24.15 -14.58 -10.79
C PRO A 177 24.85 -14.91 -9.49
#